data_019f63aaa4540dedbefa58a4c391d530
#
_entry.id   019f63aaa4540dedbefa58a4c391d530
#
_cell.length_a   1.000
_cell.length_b   1.000
_cell.length_c   1.000
_cell.angle_alpha   90.00
_cell.angle_beta   90.00
_cell.angle_gamma   90.00
#
_symmetry.space_group_name_H-M   'P 1'
#
loop_
_entity.id
_entity.type
_entity.pdbx_description
1 polymer ?
#
loop_
_entity_poly.entity_id
_entity_poly.type
_entity_poly.pdbx_seq_one_letter_code
_entity_poly.pdbx_strand_id
1 'polypeptide(L)'
;MNIPTYVITMIGESLSEQLAQECINSARQFGIAPEIFPATHGDDIEKHFKEHDLKIFKKGQKKKEINPGLKGCLLSHLRLWKKCVELGKPIMIFEHDNIVLREIPEILLESFQDVLHLDFASRQVTNYEDFTKTYQGDGVQRWCPVMPKLSGHELYNKTHIKGSHAYIITPLGATKMIDWVWNKGAMSPDLAMNRTAVDLQYTLTSFCRINPRFWMENKKRSKNSFCRPKRYRNAI
;
A
#
# COMPACT_ATOMS: atom_id res chain seq x y z
N MET A 1 -16.72 -11.47 6.86
CA MET A 1 -15.35 -11.95 6.49
C MET A 1 -14.49 -12.04 7.75
N ASN A 2 -13.99 -13.20 8.10
CA ASN A 2 -13.16 -13.39 9.31
C ASN A 2 -11.65 -13.40 8.95
N ILE A 3 -11.17 -12.29 8.39
CA ILE A 3 -9.77 -12.09 8.05
C ILE A 3 -9.16 -11.05 9.00
N PRO A 4 -8.02 -11.31 9.65
CA PRO A 4 -7.35 -10.32 10.48
C PRO A 4 -7.07 -9.07 9.66
N THR A 5 -7.57 -7.95 10.13
CA THR A 5 -7.48 -6.66 9.42
C THR A 5 -6.78 -5.63 10.30
N TYR A 6 -5.83 -4.91 9.73
CA TYR A 6 -5.00 -3.96 10.45
C TYR A 6 -5.03 -2.59 9.79
N VAL A 7 -5.11 -1.53 10.60
CA VAL A 7 -4.98 -0.13 10.15
C VAL A 7 -3.66 0.43 10.65
N ILE A 8 -2.72 0.68 9.74
CA ILE A 8 -1.44 1.29 10.06
C ILE A 8 -1.67 2.74 10.50
N THR A 9 -1.34 3.05 11.76
CA THR A 9 -1.64 4.35 12.37
C THR A 9 -0.42 4.92 13.07
N MET A 10 -0.08 6.18 12.79
CA MET A 10 0.98 6.89 13.53
C MET A 10 0.42 7.36 14.87
N ILE A 11 0.77 6.63 15.93
CA ILE A 11 0.33 6.94 17.30
C ILE A 11 0.97 8.23 17.77
N GLY A 12 0.16 9.11 18.40
CA GLY A 12 0.57 10.46 18.78
C GLY A 12 0.42 11.51 17.68
N GLU A 13 0.09 11.12 16.46
CA GLU A 13 -0.20 12.03 15.35
C GLU A 13 -1.71 12.18 15.18
N SER A 14 -2.28 13.25 15.74
CA SER A 14 -3.73 13.47 15.84
C SER A 14 -4.50 13.29 14.52
N LEU A 15 -3.95 13.75 13.38
CA LEU A 15 -4.62 13.55 12.09
C LEU A 15 -4.62 12.07 11.67
N SER A 16 -3.51 11.36 11.90
CA SER A 16 -3.41 9.94 11.57
C SER A 16 -4.43 9.13 12.39
N GLU A 17 -4.54 9.43 13.68
CA GLU A 17 -5.49 8.75 14.58
C GLU A 17 -6.94 9.04 14.20
N GLN A 18 -7.28 10.29 13.87
CA GLN A 18 -8.62 10.65 13.39
C GLN A 18 -8.98 9.93 12.08
N LEU A 19 -8.07 9.93 11.10
CA LEU A 19 -8.29 9.24 9.84
C LEU A 19 -8.38 7.73 10.03
N ALA A 20 -7.56 7.14 10.89
CA ALA A 20 -7.65 5.72 11.24
C ALA A 20 -9.01 5.37 11.86
N GLN A 21 -9.56 6.23 12.72
CA GLN A 21 -10.90 6.03 13.28
C GLN A 21 -11.98 6.11 12.19
N GLU A 22 -11.86 7.03 11.22
CA GLU A 22 -12.76 7.09 10.07
C GLU A 22 -12.66 5.83 9.20
N CYS A 23 -11.44 5.32 8.97
CA CYS A 23 -11.20 4.04 8.29
C CYS A 23 -11.89 2.88 9.01
N ILE A 24 -11.68 2.75 10.32
CA ILE A 24 -12.29 1.71 11.16
C ILE A 24 -13.81 1.79 11.12
N ASN A 25 -14.36 3.00 11.26
CA ASN A 25 -15.81 3.20 11.24
C ASN A 25 -16.43 2.82 9.89
N SER A 26 -15.76 3.17 8.78
CA SER A 26 -16.22 2.77 7.45
C SER A 26 -16.16 1.25 7.23
N ALA A 27 -15.11 0.59 7.72
CA ALA A 27 -14.95 -0.85 7.61
C ALA A 27 -16.00 -1.62 8.43
N ARG A 28 -16.32 -1.13 9.63
CA ARG A 28 -17.34 -1.75 10.52
C ARG A 28 -18.72 -1.73 9.91
N GLN A 29 -19.07 -0.77 9.07
CA GLN A 29 -20.35 -0.75 8.34
C GLN A 29 -20.54 -1.97 7.45
N PHE A 30 -19.46 -2.61 7.05
CA PHE A 30 -19.44 -3.80 6.19
C PHE A 30 -18.93 -5.05 6.92
N GLY A 31 -19.07 -5.10 8.26
CA GLY A 31 -18.75 -6.28 9.06
C GLY A 31 -17.25 -6.58 9.20
N ILE A 32 -16.37 -5.62 8.85
CA ILE A 32 -14.93 -5.75 9.04
C ILE A 32 -14.56 -5.07 10.36
N ALA A 33 -13.79 -5.75 11.23
CA ALA A 33 -13.35 -5.23 12.52
C ALA A 33 -11.82 -5.03 12.53
N PRO A 34 -11.31 -3.91 11.99
CA PRO A 34 -9.87 -3.67 11.95
C PRO A 34 -9.30 -3.35 13.34
N GLU A 35 -8.07 -3.81 13.56
CA GLU A 35 -7.25 -3.42 14.70
C GLU A 35 -6.25 -2.33 14.31
N ILE A 36 -6.00 -1.38 15.24
CA ILE A 36 -4.92 -0.40 15.05
C ILE A 36 -3.58 -1.12 15.12
N PHE A 37 -2.75 -0.91 14.09
CA PHE A 37 -1.37 -1.35 14.05
C PHE A 37 -0.45 -0.13 14.13
N PRO A 38 0.35 0.03 15.21
CA PRO A 38 1.23 1.18 15.35
C PRO A 38 2.27 1.25 14.23
N ALA A 39 2.27 2.35 13.49
CA ALA A 39 3.25 2.61 12.45
C ALA A 39 4.65 2.78 13.05
N THR A 40 5.67 2.43 12.30
CA THR A 40 7.05 2.77 12.62
C THR A 40 7.30 4.22 12.18
N HIS A 41 7.52 5.12 13.13
CA HIS A 41 7.79 6.53 12.84
C HIS A 41 8.73 7.16 13.88
N GLY A 42 9.20 8.39 13.64
CA GLY A 42 10.09 9.10 14.55
C GLY A 42 11.45 8.41 14.69
N ASP A 43 11.95 8.34 15.93
CA ASP A 43 13.27 7.82 16.28
C ASP A 43 13.40 6.30 16.10
N ASP A 44 12.27 5.59 16.10
CA ASP A 44 12.27 4.13 15.91
C ASP A 44 12.63 3.69 14.49
N ILE A 45 12.55 4.58 13.51
CA ILE A 45 12.81 4.25 12.11
C ILE A 45 14.23 3.70 11.91
N GLU A 46 15.24 4.40 12.39
CA GLU A 46 16.63 4.00 12.16
C GLU A 46 17.00 2.75 12.96
N LYS A 47 16.42 2.59 14.17
CA LYS A 47 16.57 1.40 14.99
C LYS A 47 16.05 0.18 14.25
N HIS A 48 14.79 0.19 13.82
CA HIS A 48 14.17 -0.93 13.11
C HIS A 48 14.82 -1.16 11.73
N PHE A 49 15.27 -0.11 11.05
CA PHE A 49 15.96 -0.26 9.78
C PHE A 49 17.26 -1.06 9.92
N LYS A 50 18.01 -0.82 11.02
CA LYS A 50 19.22 -1.60 11.36
C LYS A 50 18.87 -3.02 11.82
N GLU A 51 17.88 -3.19 12.69
CA GLU A 51 17.44 -4.49 13.21
C GLU A 51 17.03 -5.45 12.08
N HIS A 52 16.49 -4.91 10.98
CA HIS A 52 16.08 -5.69 9.82
C HIS A 52 17.19 -5.82 8.75
N ASP A 53 18.39 -5.30 8.99
CA ASP A 53 19.52 -5.28 8.03
C ASP A 53 19.09 -4.84 6.62
N LEU A 54 18.25 -3.82 6.55
CA LEU A 54 17.70 -3.34 5.29
C LEU A 54 18.72 -2.48 4.54
N LYS A 55 19.04 -2.90 3.32
CA LYS A 55 19.82 -2.09 2.39
C LYS A 55 18.92 -1.11 1.66
N ILE A 56 19.43 0.08 1.34
CA ILE A 56 18.70 1.04 0.52
C ILE A 56 18.72 0.57 -0.93
N PHE A 57 17.55 0.54 -1.57
CA PHE A 57 17.46 0.25 -3.00
C PHE A 57 18.33 1.23 -3.80
N LYS A 58 19.28 0.71 -4.58
CA LYS A 58 20.17 1.50 -5.42
C LYS A 58 19.64 1.55 -6.85
N LYS A 59 19.28 2.74 -7.31
CA LYS A 59 19.02 2.96 -8.73
C LYS A 59 20.33 3.40 -9.39
N GLY A 60 20.96 2.52 -10.15
CA GLY A 60 22.26 2.79 -10.77
C GLY A 60 23.36 3.03 -9.71
N GLN A 61 24.39 3.84 -10.06
CA GLN A 61 25.50 4.12 -9.15
C GLN A 61 25.23 5.18 -8.07
N LYS A 62 24.10 5.88 -8.13
CA LYS A 62 23.74 6.93 -7.16
C LYS A 62 22.93 6.36 -6.02
N LYS A 63 23.50 6.34 -4.80
CA LYS A 63 22.73 6.15 -3.56
C LYS A 63 21.70 7.30 -3.47
N LYS A 64 20.43 7.00 -3.52
CA LYS A 64 19.39 7.97 -3.21
C LYS A 64 19.03 7.75 -1.75
N GLU A 65 19.24 8.75 -0.90
CA GLU A 65 18.70 8.71 0.46
C GLU A 65 17.21 8.50 0.40
N ILE A 66 16.73 7.49 1.09
CA ILE A 66 15.29 7.28 1.28
C ILE A 66 14.86 8.23 2.39
N ASN A 67 13.83 9.03 2.10
CA ASN A 67 13.17 9.89 3.08
C ASN A 67 12.74 9.06 4.31
N PRO A 68 12.95 9.55 5.56
CA PRO A 68 12.53 8.86 6.78
C PRO A 68 11.07 8.40 6.75
N GLY A 69 10.13 9.22 6.26
CA GLY A 69 8.73 8.82 6.14
C GLY A 69 8.51 7.60 5.23
N LEU A 70 9.31 7.47 4.18
CA LEU A 70 9.25 6.31 3.29
C LEU A 70 9.85 5.06 3.94
N LYS A 71 10.93 5.22 4.73
CA LYS A 71 11.46 4.13 5.55
C LYS A 71 10.43 3.64 6.56
N GLY A 72 9.80 4.57 7.31
CA GLY A 72 8.77 4.24 8.29
C GLY A 72 7.56 3.55 7.67
N CYS A 73 7.10 4.02 6.50
CA CYS A 73 6.03 3.38 5.75
C CYS A 73 6.41 1.93 5.38
N LEU A 74 7.58 1.72 4.76
CA LEU A 74 8.05 0.36 4.43
C LEU A 74 8.16 -0.53 5.67
N LEU A 75 8.75 -0.03 6.76
CA LEU A 75 8.91 -0.81 7.98
C LEU A 75 7.56 -1.22 8.58
N SER A 76 6.56 -0.35 8.54
CA SER A 76 5.21 -0.67 9.01
C SER A 76 4.60 -1.82 8.22
N HIS A 77 4.69 -1.77 6.90
CA HIS A 77 4.23 -2.86 6.02
C HIS A 77 5.05 -4.13 6.22
N LEU A 78 6.38 -4.05 6.30
CA LEU A 78 7.27 -5.19 6.52
C LEU A 78 6.93 -5.95 7.82
N ARG A 79 6.62 -5.22 8.90
CA ARG A 79 6.18 -5.82 10.16
C ARG A 79 4.85 -6.54 10.02
N LEU A 80 3.90 -6.01 9.24
CA LEU A 80 2.65 -6.70 8.94
C LEU A 80 2.85 -7.90 8.02
N TRP A 81 3.76 -7.84 7.04
CA TRP A 81 4.09 -9.02 6.22
C TRP A 81 4.68 -10.15 7.09
N LYS A 82 5.59 -9.82 8.01
CA LYS A 82 6.10 -10.81 8.99
C LYS A 82 4.98 -11.39 9.84
N LYS A 83 4.09 -10.53 10.36
CA LYS A 83 2.90 -10.96 11.11
C LYS A 83 1.99 -11.88 10.29
N CYS A 84 1.82 -11.63 8.99
CA CYS A 84 1.06 -12.48 8.09
C CYS A 84 1.66 -13.89 8.01
N VAL A 85 2.98 -13.97 7.85
CA VAL A 85 3.71 -15.25 7.82
C VAL A 85 3.57 -15.99 9.16
N GLU A 86 3.75 -15.29 10.28
CA GLU A 86 3.60 -15.86 11.64
C GLU A 86 2.19 -16.41 11.90
N LEU A 87 1.15 -15.69 11.43
CA LEU A 87 -0.24 -16.13 11.56
C LEU A 87 -0.60 -17.30 10.65
N GLY A 88 0.16 -17.56 9.60
CA GLY A 88 -0.11 -18.63 8.64
C GLY A 88 -1.42 -18.46 7.85
N LYS A 89 -2.01 -17.28 7.81
CA LYS A 89 -3.27 -16.97 7.13
C LYS A 89 -3.26 -15.58 6.49
N PRO A 90 -4.06 -15.35 5.45
CA PRO A 90 -4.16 -14.02 4.84
C PRO A 90 -4.54 -12.95 5.85
N ILE A 91 -4.01 -11.75 5.64
CA ILE A 91 -4.39 -10.54 6.38
C ILE A 91 -4.80 -9.43 5.43
N MET A 92 -5.66 -8.53 5.90
CA MET A 92 -6.02 -7.29 5.21
C MET A 92 -5.28 -6.12 5.85
N ILE A 93 -4.71 -5.26 5.04
CA ILE A 93 -3.92 -4.12 5.48
C ILE A 93 -4.53 -2.85 4.92
N PHE A 94 -4.83 -1.90 5.80
CA PHE A 94 -5.24 -0.55 5.48
C PHE A 94 -4.19 0.46 5.99
N GLU A 95 -3.93 1.51 5.24
CA GLU A 95 -3.29 2.72 5.78
C GLU A 95 -4.38 3.59 6.44
N HIS A 96 -4.00 4.44 7.40
CA HIS A 96 -4.93 5.27 8.16
C HIS A 96 -5.86 6.13 7.29
N ASP A 97 -5.40 6.52 6.12
CA ASP A 97 -6.14 7.36 5.18
C ASP A 97 -7.06 6.59 4.22
N ASN A 98 -7.31 5.32 4.47
CA ASN A 98 -8.24 4.50 3.71
C ASN A 98 -9.70 4.69 4.15
N ILE A 99 -10.64 4.55 3.22
CA ILE A 99 -12.09 4.43 3.48
C ILE A 99 -12.60 3.19 2.76
N VAL A 100 -13.34 2.33 3.46
CA VAL A 100 -14.06 1.21 2.86
C VAL A 100 -15.39 1.72 2.30
N LEU A 101 -15.67 1.39 1.04
CA LEU A 101 -16.83 1.89 0.28
C LEU A 101 -18.00 0.92 0.23
N ARG A 102 -17.70 -0.37 0.31
CA ARG A 102 -18.65 -1.46 0.16
C ARG A 102 -18.15 -2.74 0.79
N GLU A 103 -19.05 -3.71 0.93
CA GLU A 103 -18.70 -5.05 1.36
C GLU A 103 -17.64 -5.69 0.45
N ILE A 104 -16.66 -6.35 1.07
CA ILE A 104 -15.62 -7.11 0.38
C ILE A 104 -16.06 -8.57 0.38
N PRO A 105 -16.43 -9.16 -0.77
CA PRO A 105 -16.94 -10.51 -0.82
C PRO A 105 -15.89 -11.54 -0.40
N GLU A 106 -16.30 -12.53 0.36
CA GLU A 106 -15.40 -13.58 0.86
C GLU A 106 -14.77 -14.42 -0.26
N ILE A 107 -15.50 -14.59 -1.37
CA ILE A 107 -15.02 -15.31 -2.55
C ILE A 107 -13.73 -14.70 -3.14
N LEU A 108 -13.45 -13.44 -2.89
CA LEU A 108 -12.20 -12.82 -3.34
C LEU A 108 -10.98 -13.44 -2.69
N LEU A 109 -11.11 -14.02 -1.49
CA LEU A 109 -10.00 -14.70 -0.79
C LEU A 109 -9.51 -15.95 -1.52
N GLU A 110 -10.38 -16.58 -2.31
CA GLU A 110 -10.05 -17.77 -3.10
C GLU A 110 -9.55 -17.43 -4.51
N SER A 111 -9.62 -16.17 -4.91
CA SER A 111 -9.42 -15.74 -6.29
C SER A 111 -8.02 -15.19 -6.59
N PHE A 112 -7.15 -15.04 -5.58
CA PHE A 112 -5.79 -14.53 -5.75
C PHE A 112 -4.78 -15.42 -5.03
N GLN A 113 -3.49 -15.32 -5.41
CA GLN A 113 -2.43 -16.14 -4.85
C GLN A 113 -1.58 -15.39 -3.81
N ASP A 114 -1.08 -14.21 -4.14
CA ASP A 114 -0.11 -13.50 -3.31
C ASP A 114 -0.68 -12.19 -2.74
N VAL A 115 -1.04 -11.24 -3.59
CA VAL A 115 -1.52 -9.90 -3.21
C VAL A 115 -2.72 -9.48 -4.03
N LEU A 116 -3.79 -9.07 -3.36
CA LEU A 116 -4.97 -8.47 -3.96
C LEU A 116 -5.12 -7.02 -3.52
N HIS A 117 -4.99 -6.09 -4.46
CA HIS A 117 -5.22 -4.68 -4.22
C HIS A 117 -6.72 -4.36 -4.28
N LEU A 118 -7.24 -3.64 -3.27
CA LEU A 118 -8.68 -3.39 -3.08
C LEU A 118 -9.16 -2.04 -3.62
N ASP A 119 -8.25 -1.19 -4.05
CA ASP A 119 -8.58 0.04 -4.75
C ASP A 119 -8.06 -0.01 -6.18
N PHE A 120 -8.98 0.12 -7.10
CA PHE A 120 -8.63 0.43 -8.46
C PHE A 120 -8.30 1.92 -8.55
N ALA A 121 -7.03 2.24 -8.47
CA ALA A 121 -6.57 3.62 -8.53
C ALA A 121 -6.84 4.22 -9.91
N SER A 122 -8.07 4.68 -10.12
CA SER A 122 -8.57 5.33 -11.34
C SER A 122 -7.69 6.49 -11.84
N ARG A 123 -6.85 7.03 -10.96
CA ARG A 123 -5.89 8.11 -11.28
C ARG A 123 -4.66 7.64 -12.07
N GLN A 124 -4.56 6.34 -12.36
CA GLN A 124 -3.30 5.75 -12.82
C GLN A 124 -3.41 5.01 -14.14
N VAL A 125 -4.62 4.84 -14.62
CA VAL A 125 -4.89 4.27 -15.94
C VAL A 125 -5.17 5.44 -16.87
N THR A 126 -4.24 5.73 -17.75
CA THR A 126 -4.37 6.82 -18.74
C THR A 126 -5.48 6.57 -19.75
N ASN A 127 -6.00 5.35 -19.84
CA ASN A 127 -7.12 4.95 -20.68
C ASN A 127 -8.17 4.19 -19.85
N TYR A 128 -8.66 4.82 -18.78
CA TYR A 128 -9.70 4.26 -17.94
C TYR A 128 -10.96 3.85 -18.75
N GLU A 129 -11.34 4.63 -19.75
CA GLU A 129 -12.48 4.34 -20.61
C GLU A 129 -12.29 3.09 -21.46
N ASP A 130 -11.11 2.85 -22.02
CA ASP A 130 -10.82 1.65 -22.81
C ASP A 130 -10.75 0.41 -21.91
N PHE A 131 -10.27 0.58 -20.70
CA PHE A 131 -10.18 -0.49 -19.73
C PHE A 131 -11.55 -0.89 -19.18
N THR A 132 -12.41 0.06 -18.84
CA THR A 132 -13.78 -0.20 -18.37
C THR A 132 -14.69 -0.76 -19.45
N LYS A 133 -14.45 -0.44 -20.74
CA LYS A 133 -15.18 -1.02 -21.88
C LYS A 133 -14.88 -2.50 -22.10
N THR A 134 -13.68 -2.96 -21.75
CA THR A 134 -13.25 -4.36 -21.93
C THR A 134 -13.66 -5.25 -20.78
N TYR A 135 -14.15 -4.69 -19.65
CA TYR A 135 -14.46 -5.48 -18.47
C TYR A 135 -15.75 -5.00 -17.79
N GLN A 136 -16.77 -5.84 -17.84
CA GLN A 136 -18.03 -5.63 -17.11
C GLN A 136 -18.11 -6.62 -15.94
N GLY A 137 -17.88 -6.13 -14.71
CA GLY A 137 -18.10 -6.93 -13.52
C GLY A 137 -17.17 -6.64 -12.34
N ASP A 138 -17.52 -7.15 -11.18
CA ASP A 138 -16.76 -7.07 -9.91
C ASP A 138 -15.67 -8.17 -9.83
N GLY A 139 -15.00 -8.46 -10.91
CA GLY A 139 -14.02 -9.53 -10.97
C GLY A 139 -12.64 -9.12 -10.49
N VAL A 140 -11.84 -10.14 -10.16
CA VAL A 140 -10.42 -10.01 -9.88
C VAL A 140 -9.66 -10.19 -11.19
N GLN A 141 -8.78 -9.27 -11.51
CA GLN A 141 -7.89 -9.41 -12.66
C GLN A 141 -6.49 -9.83 -12.27
N ARG A 142 -5.98 -10.82 -12.99
CA ARG A 142 -4.62 -11.33 -12.79
C ARG A 142 -3.51 -10.40 -13.28
N TRP A 143 -3.82 -9.25 -13.86
CA TRP A 143 -2.83 -8.42 -14.55
C TRP A 143 -3.00 -6.97 -14.16
N CYS A 144 -1.94 -6.40 -13.70
CA CYS A 144 -1.81 -4.96 -13.73
C CYS A 144 -1.73 -4.53 -15.21
N PRO A 145 -2.58 -3.62 -15.70
CA PRO A 145 -2.43 -3.09 -17.05
C PRO A 145 -1.02 -2.52 -17.21
N VAL A 146 -0.47 -2.66 -18.40
CA VAL A 146 0.83 -2.06 -18.73
C VAL A 146 0.71 -0.57 -18.48
N MET A 147 1.31 -0.08 -17.40
CA MET A 147 1.32 1.34 -17.09
C MET A 147 2.21 2.04 -18.11
N PRO A 148 1.75 3.09 -18.80
CA PRO A 148 2.62 3.89 -19.66
C PRO A 148 3.77 4.48 -18.82
N LYS A 149 4.91 4.74 -19.47
CA LYS A 149 6.11 5.32 -18.85
C LYS A 149 5.82 6.66 -18.19
N LEU A 150 5.32 6.65 -16.95
CA LEU A 150 5.02 7.89 -16.24
C LEU A 150 6.23 8.54 -15.56
N SER A 151 7.38 7.86 -15.47
CA SER A 151 8.49 8.38 -14.64
C SER A 151 9.90 8.04 -15.09
N GLY A 152 10.13 7.43 -16.21
CA GLY A 152 11.47 7.01 -16.64
C GLY A 152 12.20 6.05 -15.70
N HIS A 153 11.48 5.37 -14.82
CA HIS A 153 11.99 4.39 -13.88
C HIS A 153 11.65 2.98 -14.38
N GLU A 154 12.62 2.13 -14.64
CA GLU A 154 12.36 0.77 -15.16
C GLU A 154 11.42 -0.06 -14.29
N LEU A 155 11.48 0.11 -12.95
CA LEU A 155 10.56 -0.52 -12.01
C LEU A 155 9.11 -0.01 -12.14
N TYR A 156 8.92 1.22 -12.61
CA TYR A 156 7.59 1.81 -12.81
C TYR A 156 6.95 1.42 -14.14
N ASN A 157 7.71 0.84 -15.03
CA ASN A 157 7.29 0.79 -16.42
C ASN A 157 6.27 -0.28 -16.76
N LYS A 158 5.90 -1.21 -15.87
CA LYS A 158 5.00 -2.30 -16.32
C LYS A 158 4.37 -3.15 -15.21
N THR A 159 4.64 -2.92 -13.91
CA THR A 159 4.53 -4.04 -12.99
C THR A 159 3.91 -3.76 -11.63
N HIS A 160 3.55 -2.53 -11.30
CA HIS A 160 3.04 -2.20 -9.97
C HIS A 160 1.77 -1.35 -10.01
N ILE A 161 1.01 -1.40 -8.92
CA ILE A 161 -0.13 -0.52 -8.67
C ILE A 161 0.34 0.53 -7.68
N LYS A 162 0.18 1.83 -8.00
CA LYS A 162 0.57 2.90 -7.08
C LYS A 162 -0.37 2.95 -5.87
N GLY A 163 0.20 3.16 -4.70
CA GLY A 163 -0.51 3.20 -3.45
C GLY A 163 -0.55 1.82 -2.77
N SER A 164 -0.40 1.85 -1.47
CA SER A 164 -0.41 0.66 -0.60
C SER A 164 -1.49 0.77 0.47
N HIS A 165 -2.47 1.63 0.24
CA HIS A 165 -3.43 2.02 1.27
C HIS A 165 -4.49 0.95 1.59
N ALA A 166 -4.73 -0.03 0.69
CA ALA A 166 -5.70 -1.11 0.93
C ALA A 166 -5.39 -2.35 0.10
N TYR A 167 -5.05 -3.44 0.73
CA TYR A 167 -4.80 -4.72 0.06
C TYR A 167 -4.94 -5.91 1.00
N ILE A 168 -5.12 -7.10 0.42
CA ILE A 168 -5.03 -8.39 1.12
C ILE A 168 -3.75 -9.08 0.68
N ILE A 169 -3.06 -9.71 1.61
CA ILE A 169 -1.83 -10.47 1.33
C ILE A 169 -1.90 -11.85 1.99
N THR A 170 -1.44 -12.87 1.25
CA THR A 170 -1.31 -14.23 1.77
C THR A 170 0.05 -14.41 2.44
N PRO A 171 0.24 -15.47 3.28
CA PRO A 171 1.55 -15.79 3.85
C PRO A 171 2.63 -16.00 2.78
N LEU A 172 2.27 -16.64 1.66
CA LEU A 172 3.18 -16.83 0.53
C LEU A 172 3.59 -15.49 -0.11
N GLY A 173 2.60 -14.62 -0.36
CA GLY A 173 2.84 -13.27 -0.87
C GLY A 173 3.71 -12.45 0.08
N ALA A 174 3.44 -12.52 1.38
CA ALA A 174 4.21 -11.84 2.41
C ALA A 174 5.68 -12.31 2.44
N THR A 175 5.92 -13.63 2.35
CA THR A 175 7.29 -14.18 2.26
C THR A 175 8.02 -13.64 1.04
N LYS A 176 7.39 -13.68 -0.14
CA LYS A 176 7.98 -13.15 -1.38
C LYS A 176 8.29 -11.65 -1.28
N MET A 177 7.40 -10.87 -0.63
CA MET A 177 7.61 -9.43 -0.43
C MET A 177 8.79 -9.14 0.50
N ILE A 178 8.91 -9.90 1.58
CA ILE A 178 10.03 -9.80 2.52
C ILE A 178 11.34 -10.12 1.79
N ASP A 179 11.41 -11.22 1.08
CA ASP A 179 12.59 -11.64 0.32
C ASP A 179 12.97 -10.63 -0.76
N TRP A 180 11.97 -10.06 -1.45
CA TRP A 180 12.20 -9.03 -2.45
C TRP A 180 12.86 -7.79 -1.85
N VAL A 181 12.34 -7.30 -0.72
CA VAL A 181 12.90 -6.11 -0.05
C VAL A 181 14.31 -6.37 0.47
N TRP A 182 14.60 -7.55 1.01
CA TRP A 182 15.95 -7.91 1.43
C TRP A 182 16.94 -8.01 0.26
N ASN A 183 16.52 -8.62 -0.84
CA ASN A 183 17.40 -8.84 -2.00
C ASN A 183 17.60 -7.57 -2.84
N LYS A 184 16.57 -6.75 -2.99
CA LYS A 184 16.60 -5.55 -3.84
C LYS A 184 16.89 -4.27 -3.08
N GLY A 185 16.59 -4.25 -1.80
CA GLY A 185 16.73 -3.08 -0.94
C GLY A 185 15.41 -2.36 -0.67
N ALA A 186 15.43 -1.53 0.36
CA ALA A 186 14.29 -0.76 0.82
C ALA A 186 13.81 0.24 -0.22
N MET A 187 12.51 0.21 -0.49
CA MET A 187 11.77 1.08 -1.40
C MET A 187 10.37 1.34 -0.83
N SER A 188 9.55 2.16 -1.48
CA SER A 188 8.16 2.32 -1.03
C SER A 188 7.39 1.00 -1.15
N PRO A 189 6.42 0.72 -0.24
CA PRO A 189 5.66 -0.52 -0.27
C PRO A 189 4.96 -0.77 -1.62
N ASP A 190 4.40 0.27 -2.23
CA ASP A 190 3.76 0.20 -3.54
C ASP A 190 4.72 -0.18 -4.67
N LEU A 191 6.00 0.19 -4.58
CA LEU A 191 7.03 -0.25 -5.52
C LEU A 191 7.50 -1.68 -5.25
N ALA A 192 7.55 -2.06 -3.97
CA ALA A 192 7.89 -3.42 -3.59
C ALA A 192 6.81 -4.40 -4.07
N MET A 193 5.52 -4.03 -3.97
CA MET A 193 4.38 -4.79 -4.51
C MET A 193 4.34 -4.68 -6.04
N ASN A 194 5.11 -5.52 -6.71
CA ASN A 194 5.19 -5.55 -8.17
C ASN A 194 5.14 -6.98 -8.70
N ARG A 195 4.77 -7.14 -9.96
CA ARG A 195 4.58 -8.46 -10.60
C ARG A 195 5.86 -9.28 -10.76
N THR A 196 7.03 -8.69 -10.58
CA THR A 196 8.30 -9.43 -10.54
C THR A 196 8.51 -10.06 -9.17
N ALA A 197 7.97 -9.44 -8.12
CA ALA A 197 8.09 -9.93 -6.76
C ALA A 197 6.98 -10.93 -6.40
N VAL A 198 5.73 -10.61 -6.77
CA VAL A 198 4.51 -11.33 -6.35
C VAL A 198 3.52 -11.47 -7.48
N ASP A 199 2.60 -12.42 -7.38
CA ASP A 199 1.38 -12.42 -8.19
C ASP A 199 0.46 -11.30 -7.68
N LEU A 200 0.56 -10.15 -8.35
CA LEU A 200 -0.17 -8.94 -7.99
C LEU A 200 -1.46 -8.86 -8.78
N GLN A 201 -2.55 -8.91 -8.06
CA GLN A 201 -3.89 -8.77 -8.60
C GLN A 201 -4.57 -7.53 -8.03
N TYR A 202 -5.63 -7.08 -8.66
CA TYR A 202 -6.44 -5.96 -8.18
C TYR A 202 -7.92 -6.19 -8.54
N THR A 203 -8.78 -5.57 -7.76
CA THR A 203 -10.22 -5.57 -8.03
C THR A 203 -10.56 -4.45 -9.00
N LEU A 204 -11.43 -4.75 -9.97
CA LEU A 204 -11.91 -3.75 -10.93
C LEU A 204 -12.85 -2.75 -10.28
N THR A 205 -13.66 -3.24 -9.35
CA THR A 205 -14.49 -2.39 -8.52
C THR A 205 -13.68 -1.97 -7.30
N SER A 206 -13.56 -0.67 -7.07
CA SER A 206 -12.93 -0.16 -5.85
C SER A 206 -13.78 -0.50 -4.63
N PHE A 207 -13.26 -1.34 -3.76
CA PHE A 207 -13.82 -1.61 -2.43
C PHE A 207 -13.36 -0.58 -1.41
N CYS A 208 -12.25 0.05 -1.69
CA CYS A 208 -11.60 1.05 -0.86
C CYS A 208 -11.22 2.29 -1.67
N ARG A 209 -10.95 3.38 -0.99
CA ARG A 209 -10.34 4.59 -1.59
C ARG A 209 -9.59 5.38 -0.54
N ILE A 210 -8.70 6.26 -1.00
CA ILE A 210 -8.09 7.26 -0.12
C ILE A 210 -9.16 8.25 0.37
N ASN A 211 -9.17 8.52 1.67
CA ASN A 211 -10.07 9.47 2.30
C ASN A 211 -9.91 10.88 1.68
N PRO A 212 -10.96 11.50 1.14
CA PRO A 212 -10.85 12.83 0.55
C PRO A 212 -10.35 13.90 1.53
N ARG A 213 -10.64 13.76 2.84
CA ARG A 213 -10.14 14.64 3.89
C ARG A 213 -8.62 14.66 3.96
N PHE A 214 -7.97 13.51 3.77
CA PHE A 214 -6.51 13.42 3.71
C PHE A 214 -5.91 14.38 2.67
N TRP A 215 -6.50 14.48 1.47
CA TRP A 215 -6.04 15.39 0.43
C TRP A 215 -6.27 16.85 0.79
N MET A 216 -7.41 17.18 1.39
CA MET A 216 -7.73 18.55 1.78
C MET A 216 -6.78 19.06 2.87
N GLU A 217 -6.54 18.25 3.88
CA GLU A 217 -5.64 18.59 4.99
C GLU A 217 -4.16 18.63 4.54
N ASN A 218 -3.73 17.71 3.67
CA ASN A 218 -2.37 17.76 3.12
C ASN A 218 -2.13 18.94 2.18
N LYS A 219 -3.12 19.41 1.45
CA LYS A 219 -2.99 20.68 0.69
C LYS A 219 -2.74 21.86 1.62
N LYS A 220 -3.42 21.93 2.76
CA LYS A 220 -3.18 22.98 3.78
C LYS A 220 -1.81 22.84 4.44
N ARG A 221 -1.32 21.61 4.63
CA ARG A 221 -0.04 21.27 5.24
C ARG A 221 1.11 21.13 4.24
N SER A 222 1.02 21.68 3.04
CA SER A 222 1.93 21.45 1.89
C SER A 222 3.45 21.55 2.17
N LYS A 223 3.82 21.91 3.38
CA LYS A 223 5.21 21.92 3.89
C LYS A 223 5.66 20.60 4.52
N ASN A 224 4.76 19.68 4.89
CA ASN A 224 5.06 18.48 5.71
C ASN A 224 4.39 17.19 5.21
N SER A 225 4.34 16.94 3.91
CA SER A 225 3.93 15.60 3.41
C SER A 225 4.93 14.56 3.90
N PHE A 226 4.47 13.56 4.68
CA PHE A 226 5.30 12.52 5.28
C PHE A 226 6.08 11.69 4.27
N CYS A 227 5.59 11.56 3.02
CA CYS A 227 6.20 10.73 1.98
C CYS A 227 6.74 11.50 0.76
N ARG A 228 6.58 12.83 0.64
CA ARG A 228 7.05 13.58 -0.54
C ARG A 228 8.42 14.21 -0.31
N PRO A 229 9.41 13.94 -1.18
CA PRO A 229 10.66 14.67 -1.15
C PRO A 229 10.44 16.16 -1.43
N LYS A 230 11.21 17.02 -0.78
CA LYS A 230 11.17 18.50 -0.89
C LYS A 230 11.13 19.06 -2.33
N ARG A 231 11.52 18.27 -3.35
CA ARG A 231 11.60 18.68 -4.77
C ARG A 231 10.25 18.85 -5.49
N TYR A 232 9.14 18.36 -4.93
CA TYR A 232 7.81 18.57 -5.53
C TYR A 232 7.06 19.78 -4.98
N ARG A 233 7.75 20.65 -4.20
CA ARG A 233 7.15 21.86 -3.63
C ARG A 233 6.97 23.02 -4.64
N ASN A 234 7.65 22.94 -5.79
CA ASN A 234 7.70 24.04 -6.76
C ASN A 234 7.07 23.71 -8.12
N ALA A 235 6.25 22.66 -8.21
CA ALA A 235 5.55 22.29 -9.44
C ALA A 235 4.04 22.28 -9.20
N ILE A 236 3.49 23.46 -8.92
CA ILE A 236 2.09 23.86 -9.15
C ILE A 236 2.12 25.34 -9.52
#